data_370a9a710228a0f49356df57c268a9e3
#
_entry.id   370a9a710228a0f49356df57c268a9e3
#
_cell.length_a   1.000
_cell.length_b   1.000
_cell.length_c   1.000
_cell.angle_alpha   90.00
_cell.angle_beta   90.00
_cell.angle_gamma   90.00
#
_symmetry.space_group_name_H-M   'P 1'
#
loop_
_entity.id
_entity.type
_entity.pdbx_description
1 polymer ?
#
loop_
_entity_poly.entity_id
_entity_poly.type
_entity_poly.pdbx_seq_one_letter_code
_entity_poly.pdbx_strand_id
1 'polypeptide(L)'
;MFWVRYHLRHLKAWREAVKAVANAVKSLGLDADVYVIGGAAERRLTVLSDIDVLVCVDESCGVGPWELRRRILTRAMDEHGLPWDYPIELHILVRRECEKLLKSLKVIPVKA
;
A
#
# COMPACT_ATOMS: atom_id res chain seq x y z
N MET A 1 9.52 -24.11 -11.12
CA MET A 1 8.87 -24.37 -9.84
C MET A 1 7.63 -23.50 -9.69
N PHE A 2 6.55 -24.12 -9.25
CA PHE A 2 5.25 -23.44 -9.09
C PHE A 2 5.32 -22.24 -8.17
N TRP A 3 5.96 -22.40 -7.00
CA TRP A 3 6.07 -21.33 -6.00
C TRP A 3 6.80 -20.09 -6.54
N VAL A 4 7.90 -20.28 -7.25
CA VAL A 4 8.68 -19.18 -7.83
C VAL A 4 7.86 -18.43 -8.89
N ARG A 5 7.15 -19.15 -9.76
CA ARG A 5 6.30 -18.52 -10.79
C ARG A 5 5.18 -17.70 -10.19
N TYR A 6 4.58 -18.21 -9.12
CA TYR A 6 3.52 -17.51 -8.38
C TYR A 6 4.02 -16.18 -7.83
N HIS A 7 5.17 -16.19 -7.14
CA HIS A 7 5.75 -14.99 -6.56
C HIS A 7 6.20 -13.99 -7.62
N LEU A 8 6.79 -14.45 -8.71
CA LEU A 8 7.19 -13.56 -9.80
C LEU A 8 5.99 -12.87 -10.43
N ARG A 9 4.88 -13.58 -10.60
CA ARG A 9 3.65 -12.99 -11.11
C ARG A 9 3.14 -11.89 -10.19
N HIS A 10 3.15 -12.11 -8.88
CA HIS A 10 2.73 -11.12 -7.90
C HIS A 10 3.63 -9.88 -7.94
N LEU A 11 4.94 -10.07 -8.02
CA LEU A 11 5.85 -8.93 -8.11
C LEU A 11 5.64 -8.10 -9.38
N LYS A 12 5.31 -8.75 -10.50
CA LYS A 12 5.02 -8.04 -11.74
C LYS A 12 3.70 -7.26 -11.67
N ALA A 13 2.76 -7.73 -10.87
CA ALA A 13 1.44 -7.12 -10.72
C ALA A 13 1.36 -6.12 -9.57
N TRP A 14 2.50 -5.71 -8.98
CA TRP A 14 2.48 -4.86 -7.80
C TRP A 14 1.79 -3.52 -8.02
N ARG A 15 1.88 -2.95 -9.22
CA ARG A 15 1.22 -1.67 -9.52
C ARG A 15 -0.30 -1.80 -9.45
N GLU A 16 -0.85 -2.89 -9.93
CA GLU A 16 -2.29 -3.14 -9.83
C GLU A 16 -2.74 -3.35 -8.39
N ALA A 17 -1.95 -4.09 -7.61
CA ALA A 17 -2.24 -4.33 -6.21
C ALA A 17 -2.24 -3.03 -5.41
N VAL A 18 -1.26 -2.17 -5.63
CA VAL A 18 -1.18 -0.87 -4.95
C VAL A 18 -2.34 0.03 -5.37
N LYS A 19 -2.73 -0.02 -6.63
CA LYS A 19 -3.90 0.72 -7.10
C LYS A 19 -5.18 0.25 -6.42
N ALA A 20 -5.32 -1.05 -6.17
CA ALA A 20 -6.44 -1.59 -5.42
C ALA A 20 -6.51 -1.00 -4.01
N VAL A 21 -5.35 -0.83 -3.36
CA VAL A 21 -5.27 -0.18 -2.05
C VAL A 21 -5.69 1.29 -2.14
N ALA A 22 -5.21 2.02 -3.14
CA ALA A 22 -5.58 3.42 -3.34
C ALA A 22 -7.07 3.57 -3.61
N ASN A 23 -7.65 2.69 -4.40
CA ASN A 23 -9.09 2.67 -4.65
C ASN A 23 -9.89 2.40 -3.38
N ALA A 24 -9.41 1.48 -2.53
CA ALA A 24 -10.03 1.19 -1.25
C ALA A 24 -10.03 2.43 -0.33
N VAL A 25 -8.89 3.11 -0.24
CA VAL A 25 -8.76 4.36 0.54
C VAL A 25 -9.78 5.38 0.07
N LYS A 26 -9.89 5.59 -1.24
CA LYS A 26 -10.85 6.53 -1.83
C LYS A 26 -12.28 6.10 -1.55
N SER A 27 -12.62 4.83 -1.72
CA SER A 27 -13.99 4.33 -1.53
C SER A 27 -14.44 4.39 -0.07
N LEU A 28 -13.50 4.36 0.87
CA LEU A 28 -13.80 4.52 2.29
C LEU A 28 -14.00 6.00 2.68
N GLY A 29 -13.82 6.93 1.75
CA GLY A 29 -13.97 8.35 2.03
C GLY A 29 -12.86 8.94 2.88
N LEU A 30 -11.70 8.30 2.91
CA LEU A 30 -10.57 8.78 3.71
C LEU A 30 -9.85 9.93 3.01
N ASP A 31 -9.56 10.99 3.76
CA ASP A 31 -8.70 12.08 3.30
C ASP A 31 -7.26 11.63 3.52
N ALA A 32 -6.69 10.98 2.52
CA ALA A 32 -5.38 10.37 2.62
C ALA A 32 -4.67 10.31 1.27
N ASP A 33 -3.34 10.31 1.34
CA ASP A 33 -2.46 10.12 0.19
C ASP A 33 -1.79 8.76 0.29
N VAL A 34 -1.59 8.10 -0.85
CA VAL A 34 -1.01 6.76 -0.92
C VAL A 34 0.30 6.81 -1.71
N TYR A 35 1.33 6.18 -1.17
CA TYR A 35 2.65 6.10 -1.79
C TYR A 35 3.19 4.69 -1.72
N VAL A 36 3.99 4.33 -2.72
CA VAL A 36 4.83 3.13 -2.65
C VAL A 36 6.20 3.56 -2.16
N ILE A 37 6.73 2.85 -1.18
CA ILE A 37 8.06 3.11 -0.61
C ILE A 37 8.89 1.82 -0.63
N GLY A 38 10.14 1.90 -0.18
CA GLY A 38 11.00 0.73 -0.05
C GLY A 38 11.43 0.12 -1.38
N GLY A 39 11.54 -1.20 -1.42
CA GLY A 39 12.12 -1.92 -2.56
C GLY A 39 11.46 -1.66 -3.89
N ALA A 40 10.12 -1.59 -3.94
CA ALA A 40 9.39 -1.33 -5.19
C ALA A 40 9.69 0.06 -5.74
N ALA A 41 9.68 1.09 -4.89
CA ALA A 41 9.98 2.46 -5.28
C ALA A 41 11.44 2.61 -5.74
N GLU A 42 12.34 1.86 -5.13
CA GLU A 42 13.78 1.91 -5.42
C GLU A 42 14.21 0.87 -6.47
N ARG A 43 13.26 0.13 -7.04
CA ARG A 43 13.51 -0.90 -8.05
C ARG A 43 14.43 -2.04 -7.56
N ARG A 44 14.28 -2.42 -6.28
CA ARG A 44 15.08 -3.47 -5.64
C ARG A 44 14.26 -4.69 -5.24
N LEU A 45 13.15 -4.95 -5.95
CA LEU A 45 12.28 -6.08 -5.62
C LEU A 45 12.94 -7.43 -5.90
N THR A 46 12.74 -8.35 -4.97
CA THR A 46 13.10 -9.76 -5.12
C THR A 46 11.84 -10.60 -4.97
N VAL A 47 11.95 -11.91 -5.23
CA VAL A 47 10.80 -12.84 -5.09
C VAL A 47 10.29 -12.94 -3.65
N LEU A 48 11.09 -12.50 -2.67
CA LEU A 48 10.73 -12.54 -1.26
C LEU A 48 10.31 -11.17 -0.71
N SER A 49 10.32 -10.13 -1.55
CA SER A 49 10.01 -8.77 -1.11
C SER A 49 8.52 -8.57 -0.91
N ASP A 50 8.16 -7.93 0.21
CA ASP A 50 6.83 -7.36 0.37
C ASP A 50 6.78 -6.01 -0.33
N ILE A 51 5.59 -5.61 -0.76
CA ILE A 51 5.39 -4.28 -1.32
C ILE A 51 4.98 -3.35 -0.18
N ASP A 52 5.83 -2.35 0.09
CA ASP A 52 5.58 -1.38 1.16
C ASP A 52 4.72 -0.24 0.64
N VAL A 53 3.56 -0.06 1.24
CA VAL A 53 2.61 1.00 0.89
C VAL A 53 2.44 1.91 2.09
N LEU A 54 2.65 3.21 1.88
CA LEU A 54 2.46 4.23 2.91
C LEU A 54 1.15 4.97 2.65
N VAL A 55 0.29 5.00 3.66
CA VAL A 55 -0.96 5.76 3.64
C VAL A 55 -0.83 6.91 4.62
N CYS A 56 -0.89 8.13 4.12
CA CYS A 56 -0.75 9.34 4.90
C CYS A 56 -2.13 9.93 5.16
N VAL A 57 -2.62 9.79 6.38
CA VAL A 57 -3.98 10.22 6.74
C VAL A 57 -3.98 11.55 7.44
N ASP A 58 -5.10 12.28 7.33
CA ASP A 58 -5.28 13.51 8.06
C ASP A 58 -5.32 13.24 9.56
N GLU A 59 -4.80 14.18 10.35
CA GLU A 59 -4.77 14.06 11.81
C GLU A 59 -6.17 13.98 12.42
N SER A 60 -7.17 14.54 11.73
CA SER A 60 -8.56 14.50 12.17
C SER A 60 -9.27 13.16 11.91
N CYS A 61 -8.57 12.17 11.36
CA CYS A 61 -9.17 10.89 10.97
C CYS A 61 -9.91 10.19 12.14
N GLY A 62 -9.36 10.29 13.36
CA GLY A 62 -10.01 9.74 14.55
C GLY A 62 -10.05 8.22 14.66
N VAL A 63 -9.52 7.50 13.68
CA VAL A 63 -9.49 6.03 13.67
C VAL A 63 -8.03 5.58 13.83
N GLY A 64 -7.81 4.60 14.70
CA GLY A 64 -6.46 4.10 14.97
C GLY A 64 -5.84 3.38 13.76
N PRO A 65 -4.49 3.33 13.70
CA PRO A 65 -3.78 2.73 12.55
C PRO A 65 -4.16 1.28 12.28
N TRP A 66 -4.34 0.47 13.32
CA TRP A 66 -4.72 -0.94 13.17
C TRP A 66 -6.09 -1.11 12.53
N GLU A 67 -7.04 -0.30 12.95
CA GLU A 67 -8.40 -0.34 12.43
C GLU A 67 -8.42 0.15 10.98
N LEU A 68 -7.71 1.22 10.66
CA LEU A 68 -7.59 1.72 9.29
C LEU A 68 -6.95 0.67 8.38
N ARG A 69 -5.87 0.08 8.82
CA ARG A 69 -5.20 -0.98 8.06
C ARG A 69 -6.16 -2.10 7.72
N ARG A 70 -6.88 -2.58 8.71
CA ARG A 70 -7.85 -3.66 8.53
C ARG A 70 -8.94 -3.27 7.54
N ARG A 71 -9.51 -2.08 7.69
CA ARG A 71 -10.57 -1.59 6.80
C ARG A 71 -10.10 -1.44 5.36
N ILE A 72 -8.92 -0.86 5.17
CA ILE A 72 -8.37 -0.64 3.84
C ILE A 72 -8.08 -1.98 3.15
N LEU A 73 -7.40 -2.89 3.82
CA LEU A 73 -7.06 -4.19 3.24
C LEU A 73 -8.31 -5.03 2.94
N THR A 74 -9.26 -5.05 3.85
CA THR A 74 -10.53 -5.77 3.64
C THR A 74 -11.28 -5.20 2.44
N ARG A 75 -11.39 -3.88 2.34
CA ARG A 75 -12.05 -3.22 1.21
C ARG A 75 -11.32 -3.51 -0.11
N ALA A 76 -9.99 -3.46 -0.10
CA ALA A 76 -9.19 -3.74 -1.29
C ALA A 76 -9.41 -5.19 -1.77
N MET A 77 -9.44 -6.13 -0.86
CA MET A 77 -9.68 -7.54 -1.18
C MET A 77 -11.11 -7.80 -1.66
N ASP A 78 -12.10 -7.25 -0.96
CA ASP A 78 -13.51 -7.55 -1.23
C ASP A 78 -14.05 -6.81 -2.46
N GLU A 79 -13.59 -5.60 -2.73
CA GLU A 79 -14.19 -4.74 -3.76
C GLU A 79 -13.25 -4.30 -4.88
N HIS A 80 -11.95 -4.43 -4.71
CA HIS A 80 -10.98 -3.90 -5.67
C HIS A 80 -10.00 -4.93 -6.22
N GLY A 81 -10.25 -6.20 -5.96
CA GLY A 81 -9.51 -7.29 -6.60
C GLY A 81 -8.12 -7.58 -6.04
N LEU A 82 -7.80 -7.07 -4.86
CA LEU A 82 -6.53 -7.43 -4.22
C LEU A 82 -6.59 -8.89 -3.76
N PRO A 83 -5.66 -9.76 -4.21
CA PRO A 83 -5.61 -11.13 -3.70
C PRO A 83 -5.36 -11.15 -2.20
N TRP A 84 -6.04 -12.04 -1.47
CA TRP A 84 -5.94 -12.12 -0.01
C TRP A 84 -4.53 -12.43 0.49
N ASP A 85 -3.75 -13.12 -0.33
CA ASP A 85 -2.39 -13.56 0.00
C ASP A 85 -1.30 -12.69 -0.64
N TYR A 86 -1.67 -11.53 -1.18
CA TYR A 86 -0.71 -10.64 -1.81
C TYR A 86 0.23 -10.03 -0.76
N PRO A 87 1.56 -10.06 -1.00
CA PRO A 87 2.53 -9.58 -0.01
C PRO A 87 2.60 -8.06 0.04
N ILE A 88 1.61 -7.44 0.68
CA ILE A 88 1.60 -6.00 0.94
C ILE A 88 1.80 -5.75 2.43
N GLU A 89 2.71 -4.83 2.74
CA GLU A 89 2.85 -4.28 4.08
C GLU A 89 2.34 -2.84 4.05
N LEU A 90 1.29 -2.58 4.82
CA LEU A 90 0.63 -1.29 4.85
C LEU A 90 1.07 -0.50 6.08
N HIS A 91 1.68 0.67 5.84
CA HIS A 91 2.11 1.60 6.87
C HIS A 91 1.17 2.78 6.89
N ILE A 92 0.61 3.10 8.04
CA ILE A 92 -0.33 4.21 8.18
C ILE A 92 0.25 5.24 9.14
N LEU A 93 0.44 6.45 8.65
CA LEU A 93 0.97 7.57 9.44
C LEU A 93 0.11 8.80 9.20
N VAL A 94 0.11 9.71 10.17
CA VAL A 94 -0.48 11.04 9.97
C VAL A 94 0.40 11.86 9.04
N ARG A 95 -0.20 12.81 8.31
CA ARG A 95 0.52 13.58 7.29
C ARG A 95 1.78 14.26 7.79
N ARG A 96 1.76 14.79 9.02
CA ARG A 96 2.93 15.43 9.60
C ARG A 96 4.13 14.47 9.68
N GLU A 97 3.90 13.24 10.09
CA GLU A 97 4.96 12.22 10.16
C GLU A 97 5.38 11.75 8.78
N CYS A 98 4.43 11.65 7.85
CA CYS A 98 4.71 11.31 6.46
C CYS A 98 5.67 12.32 5.82
N GLU A 99 5.48 13.60 6.05
CA GLU A 99 6.33 14.64 5.47
C GLU A 99 7.80 14.42 5.80
N LYS A 100 8.09 13.96 7.00
CA LYS A 100 9.47 13.67 7.41
C LYS A 100 10.05 12.51 6.61
N LEU A 101 9.25 11.45 6.41
CA LEU A 101 9.68 10.29 5.63
C LEU A 101 9.83 10.63 4.15
N LEU A 102 8.91 11.40 3.58
CA LEU A 102 8.92 11.74 2.16
C LEU A 102 10.14 12.57 1.76
N LYS A 103 10.75 13.28 2.70
CA LYS A 103 11.97 14.05 2.43
C LYS A 103 13.21 13.18 2.29
N SER A 104 13.23 12.01 2.91
CA SER A 104 14.41 11.14 2.96
C SER A 104 14.29 9.87 2.14
N LEU A 105 13.11 9.53 1.64
CA LEU A 105 12.85 8.30 0.91
C LEU A 105 12.49 8.57 -0.55
N LYS A 106 12.87 7.63 -1.40
CA LYS A 106 12.35 7.59 -2.76
C LYS A 106 10.94 7.00 -2.70
N VAL A 107 9.96 7.72 -3.23
CA VAL A 107 8.56 7.31 -3.16
C VAL A 107 7.89 7.44 -4.53
N ILE A 108 6.86 6.64 -4.74
CA ILE A 108 6.02 6.72 -5.94
C ILE A 108 4.60 7.03 -5.48
N PRO A 109 4.04 8.21 -5.84
CA PRO A 109 2.64 8.51 -5.53
C PRO A 109 1.70 7.59 -6.28
N VAL A 110 0.61 7.18 -5.62
CA VAL A 110 -0.40 6.31 -6.21
C VAL A 110 -1.74 7.03 -6.21
N LYS A 111 -2.35 7.13 -7.38
CA LYS A 111 -3.68 7.74 -7.53
C LYS A 111 -4.74 6.67 -7.77
N ALA A 112 -5.87 6.86 -7.13
CA ALA A 112 -7.04 6.01 -7.37
C ALA A 112 -7.66 6.29 -8.73
#